data_155d7475d4bd687b19bb19abfea9ca80
#
_entry.id   155d7475d4bd687b19bb19abfea9ca80
#
_cell.length_a   1.000
_cell.length_b   1.000
_cell.length_c   1.000
_cell.angle_alpha   90.00
_cell.angle_beta   90.00
_cell.angle_gamma   90.00
#
_symmetry.space_group_name_H-M   'P 1'
#
loop_
_entity.id
_entity.type
_entity.pdbx_description
1 polymer ?
#
loop_
_entity_poly.entity_id
_entity_poly.type
_entity_poly.pdbx_seq_one_letter_code
_entity_poly.pdbx_strand_id
1 'polypeptide(L)'
;EISLDGKNTVLQVFKMMADSHGELSLFRVYAGTVSMGDDLYNTSRNKSERFGQLFILNGKNRTQVESLTAGDMGAVVKLKDTHTGNTLCSSSKKVSLPEIAMPNPNIHAAIVSKQGDEEKLAIGLATLHEEDPTFVYRVDSEVHQTIISGQGELHLRVSVDRLKDRFNISIDLIEPKVPYRETILGKGEAKYRHKKQSGGAGQFAEVWMRIESKKRGEGFEFVHSLVGQNVDRVFVASVEKGVNFACTDGIIAGCKVVDLKVDFY
;
A
#
# COMPACT_ATOMS: atom_id res chain seq x y z
N GLU A 1 27.39 -21.31 0.01
CA GLU A 1 28.51 -20.76 -0.77
C GLU A 1 28.14 -20.76 -2.24
N ILE A 2 28.27 -19.63 -2.93
CA ILE A 2 27.98 -19.49 -4.36
C ILE A 2 29.30 -19.49 -5.10
N SER A 3 29.53 -20.51 -5.95
CA SER A 3 30.73 -20.58 -6.79
C SER A 3 30.60 -19.61 -7.97
N LEU A 4 31.60 -18.78 -8.21
CA LEU A 4 31.62 -17.83 -9.34
C LEU A 4 31.59 -18.53 -10.70
N ASP A 5 32.24 -19.68 -10.82
CA ASP A 5 32.36 -20.46 -12.05
C ASP A 5 31.23 -21.48 -12.23
N GLY A 6 30.17 -21.36 -11.45
CA GLY A 6 29.04 -22.27 -11.45
C GLY A 6 28.23 -22.24 -12.74
N LYS A 7 27.72 -23.41 -13.16
CA LYS A 7 26.75 -23.54 -14.25
C LYS A 7 25.40 -22.85 -13.97
N ASN A 8 25.16 -22.45 -12.71
CA ASN A 8 23.90 -21.87 -12.28
C ASN A 8 24.05 -20.34 -12.19
N THR A 9 23.23 -19.65 -12.92
CA THR A 9 23.16 -18.19 -12.87
C THR A 9 22.49 -17.72 -11.58
N VAL A 10 23.09 -16.74 -10.92
CA VAL A 10 22.51 -16.00 -9.79
C VAL A 10 22.79 -14.52 -10.00
N LEU A 11 21.75 -13.72 -9.98
CA LEU A 11 21.86 -12.27 -10.10
C LEU A 11 20.86 -11.58 -9.15
N GLN A 12 21.15 -10.32 -8.83
CA GLN A 12 20.27 -9.48 -8.02
C GLN A 12 20.01 -8.16 -8.72
N VAL A 13 18.74 -7.77 -8.77
CA VAL A 13 18.33 -6.45 -9.22
C VAL A 13 18.57 -5.45 -8.10
N PHE A 14 19.41 -4.45 -8.34
CA PHE A 14 19.75 -3.46 -7.33
C PHE A 14 19.10 -2.09 -7.56
N LYS A 15 18.54 -1.86 -8.76
CA LYS A 15 17.86 -0.61 -9.09
C LYS A 15 16.87 -0.79 -10.24
N MET A 16 15.73 -0.12 -10.15
CA MET A 16 14.80 0.09 -11.24
C MET A 16 14.94 1.52 -11.78
N MET A 17 14.77 1.69 -13.07
CA MET A 17 14.71 3.00 -13.75
C MET A 17 13.60 2.97 -14.78
N ALA A 18 12.88 4.07 -14.92
CA ALA A 18 11.93 4.24 -16.02
C ALA A 18 12.31 5.46 -16.86
N ASP A 19 12.30 5.27 -18.17
CA ASP A 19 12.52 6.36 -19.13
C ASP A 19 11.49 6.31 -20.27
N SER A 20 11.72 7.10 -21.30
CA SER A 20 10.85 7.15 -22.49
C SER A 20 10.75 5.82 -23.26
N HIS A 21 11.64 4.87 -23.01
CA HIS A 21 11.68 3.55 -23.67
C HIS A 21 11.11 2.43 -22.78
N GLY A 22 10.67 2.76 -21.58
CA GLY A 22 10.07 1.84 -20.62
C GLY A 22 10.94 1.57 -19.39
N GLU A 23 10.52 0.57 -18.60
CA GLU A 23 11.22 0.17 -17.40
C GLU A 23 12.48 -0.63 -17.70
N LEU A 24 13.52 -0.33 -16.93
CA LEU A 24 14.83 -0.92 -17.02
C LEU A 24 15.26 -1.42 -15.65
N SER A 25 15.51 -2.73 -15.53
CA SER A 25 15.99 -3.36 -14.30
C SER A 25 17.51 -3.49 -14.38
N LEU A 26 18.22 -2.83 -13.46
CA LEU A 26 19.67 -2.90 -13.33
C LEU A 26 20.02 -4.02 -12.36
N PHE A 27 20.92 -4.90 -12.78
CA PHE A 27 21.31 -6.07 -12.00
C PHE A 27 22.81 -6.31 -11.99
N ARG A 28 23.26 -7.08 -11.00
CA ARG A 28 24.61 -7.62 -10.93
C ARG A 28 24.55 -9.14 -10.98
N VAL A 29 25.42 -9.74 -11.79
CA VAL A 29 25.60 -11.19 -11.85
C VAL A 29 26.59 -11.62 -10.78
N TYR A 30 26.16 -12.49 -9.87
CA TYR A 30 26.99 -13.01 -8.78
C TYR A 30 27.58 -14.38 -9.13
N ALA A 31 26.94 -15.16 -9.97
CA ALA A 31 27.44 -16.46 -10.42
C ALA A 31 26.88 -16.81 -11.79
N GLY A 32 27.63 -17.61 -12.54
CA GLY A 32 27.23 -18.10 -13.85
C GLY A 32 27.23 -17.03 -14.94
N THR A 33 26.35 -17.24 -15.92
CA THR A 33 26.18 -16.34 -17.09
C THR A 33 24.70 -16.18 -17.35
N VAL A 34 24.27 -14.96 -17.66
CA VAL A 34 22.93 -14.67 -18.16
C VAL A 34 23.02 -14.26 -19.62
N SER A 35 22.17 -14.82 -20.47
CA SER A 35 22.11 -14.54 -21.89
C SER A 35 20.73 -14.01 -22.29
N MET A 36 20.69 -13.31 -23.42
CA MET A 36 19.43 -12.89 -24.02
C MET A 36 18.58 -14.13 -24.36
N GLY A 37 17.33 -14.12 -23.89
CA GLY A 37 16.38 -15.21 -24.08
C GLY A 37 16.32 -16.22 -22.93
N ASP A 38 17.17 -16.10 -21.90
CA ASP A 38 17.15 -16.98 -20.75
C ASP A 38 15.87 -16.78 -19.92
N ASP A 39 15.37 -17.90 -19.36
CA ASP A 39 14.32 -17.91 -18.37
C ASP A 39 14.92 -18.10 -16.97
N LEU A 40 14.86 -17.09 -16.14
CA LEU A 40 15.33 -17.13 -14.75
C LEU A 40 14.16 -17.11 -13.77
N TYR A 41 14.36 -17.76 -12.65
CA TYR A 41 13.36 -17.84 -11.58
C TYR A 41 13.60 -16.74 -10.53
N ASN A 42 12.61 -15.85 -10.34
CA ASN A 42 12.62 -14.87 -9.27
C ASN A 42 12.21 -15.54 -7.97
N THR A 43 13.17 -15.74 -7.07
CA THR A 43 12.94 -16.41 -5.77
C THR A 43 12.17 -15.57 -4.78
N SER A 44 12.24 -14.25 -4.90
CA SER A 44 11.50 -13.31 -4.04
C SER A 44 10.01 -13.26 -4.38
N ARG A 45 9.65 -13.48 -5.65
CA ARG A 45 8.26 -13.39 -6.17
C ARG A 45 7.67 -14.74 -6.55
N ASN A 46 8.48 -15.82 -6.53
CA ASN A 46 8.10 -17.17 -6.94
C ASN A 46 7.56 -17.26 -8.39
N LYS A 47 8.16 -16.52 -9.30
CA LYS A 47 7.77 -16.46 -10.71
C LYS A 47 8.97 -16.58 -11.64
N SER A 48 8.74 -17.06 -12.86
CA SER A 48 9.76 -17.07 -13.91
C SER A 48 9.70 -15.80 -14.73
N GLU A 49 10.87 -15.24 -15.03
CA GLU A 49 11.06 -14.04 -15.83
C GLU A 49 11.93 -14.35 -17.04
N ARG A 50 11.50 -13.90 -18.21
CA ARG A 50 12.26 -14.04 -19.43
C ARG A 50 13.12 -12.82 -19.65
N PHE A 51 14.44 -13.03 -19.78
CA PHE A 51 15.40 -11.99 -20.07
C PHE A 51 15.36 -11.63 -21.56
N GLY A 52 14.93 -10.42 -21.84
CA GLY A 52 14.93 -9.86 -23.19
C GLY A 52 16.32 -9.36 -23.60
N GLN A 53 16.36 -8.17 -24.19
CA GLN A 53 17.60 -7.50 -24.56
C GLN A 53 18.41 -7.10 -23.34
N LEU A 54 19.69 -7.45 -23.36
CA LEU A 54 20.65 -7.09 -22.31
C LEU A 54 21.49 -5.89 -22.73
N PHE A 55 21.79 -5.03 -21.79
CA PHE A 55 22.55 -3.81 -22.03
C PHE A 55 23.64 -3.61 -20.97
N ILE A 56 24.75 -3.03 -21.39
CA ILE A 56 25.71 -2.35 -20.53
C ILE A 56 25.42 -0.85 -20.61
N LEU A 57 25.35 -0.18 -19.46
CA LEU A 57 25.06 1.24 -19.37
C LEU A 57 26.34 2.04 -19.15
N ASN A 58 26.47 3.13 -19.90
CA ASN A 58 27.47 4.17 -19.66
C ASN A 58 26.79 5.53 -19.72
N GLY A 59 26.37 6.03 -18.56
CA GLY A 59 25.50 7.19 -18.44
C GLY A 59 24.17 6.95 -19.15
N LYS A 60 23.87 7.77 -20.16
CA LYS A 60 22.65 7.63 -20.99
C LYS A 60 22.80 6.63 -22.13
N ASN A 61 24.03 6.23 -22.43
CA ASN A 61 24.31 5.33 -23.56
C ASN A 61 24.05 3.88 -23.14
N ARG A 62 23.39 3.12 -24.03
CA ARG A 62 23.07 1.71 -23.87
C ARG A 62 23.78 0.93 -24.95
N THR A 63 24.64 0.00 -24.60
CA THR A 63 25.28 -0.92 -25.52
C THR A 63 24.66 -2.29 -25.33
N GLN A 64 24.04 -2.82 -26.39
CA GLN A 64 23.45 -4.15 -26.33
C GLN A 64 24.55 -5.21 -26.32
N VAL A 65 24.34 -6.23 -25.49
CA VAL A 65 25.25 -7.39 -25.37
C VAL A 65 24.46 -8.69 -25.45
N GLU A 66 25.10 -9.77 -25.84
CA GLU A 66 24.46 -11.09 -25.92
C GLU A 66 24.40 -11.79 -24.56
N SER A 67 25.41 -11.59 -23.73
CA SER A 67 25.50 -12.22 -22.41
C SER A 67 26.33 -11.38 -21.44
N LEU A 68 26.13 -11.65 -20.13
CA LEU A 68 26.86 -11.07 -19.02
C LEU A 68 27.26 -12.19 -18.05
N THR A 69 28.49 -12.10 -17.52
CA THR A 69 29.09 -13.14 -16.67
C THR A 69 29.21 -12.69 -15.21
N ALA A 70 29.54 -13.62 -14.31
CA ALA A 70 29.77 -13.33 -12.90
C ALA A 70 30.74 -12.17 -12.70
N GLY A 71 30.32 -11.15 -11.91
CA GLY A 71 31.02 -9.90 -11.68
C GLY A 71 30.49 -8.72 -12.50
N ASP A 72 29.87 -8.97 -13.65
CA ASP A 72 29.33 -7.94 -14.52
C ASP A 72 28.07 -7.28 -13.91
N MET A 73 27.86 -6.04 -14.31
CA MET A 73 26.62 -5.29 -14.10
C MET A 73 25.98 -5.00 -15.45
N GLY A 74 24.68 -5.22 -15.53
CA GLY A 74 23.93 -4.94 -16.74
C GLY A 74 22.53 -4.46 -16.45
N ALA A 75 21.79 -4.30 -17.53
CA ALA A 75 20.40 -3.91 -17.48
C ALA A 75 19.57 -4.77 -18.44
N VAL A 76 18.34 -5.00 -18.08
CA VAL A 76 17.35 -5.72 -18.88
C VAL A 76 16.03 -4.94 -18.91
N VAL A 77 15.36 -4.98 -20.04
CA VAL A 77 14.05 -4.33 -20.21
C VAL A 77 12.90 -5.31 -20.01
N LYS A 78 11.75 -4.78 -19.57
CA LYS A 78 10.46 -5.49 -19.59
C LYS A 78 10.37 -6.74 -18.69
N LEU A 79 11.02 -6.78 -17.55
CA LEU A 79 10.67 -7.75 -16.51
C LEU A 79 9.28 -7.41 -15.97
N LYS A 80 8.44 -8.43 -15.73
CA LYS A 80 7.01 -8.23 -15.43
C LYS A 80 6.71 -8.05 -13.93
N ASP A 81 7.43 -8.77 -13.08
CA ASP A 81 7.19 -8.82 -11.64
C ASP A 81 8.50 -8.93 -10.86
N THR A 82 9.45 -8.06 -11.25
CA THR A 82 10.77 -8.01 -10.63
C THR A 82 11.07 -6.60 -10.18
N HIS A 83 11.44 -6.44 -8.92
CA HIS A 83 11.65 -5.17 -8.23
C HIS A 83 13.08 -5.08 -7.67
N THR A 84 13.45 -3.88 -7.21
CA THR A 84 14.73 -3.67 -6.51
C THR A 84 14.85 -4.61 -5.31
N GLY A 85 16.03 -5.26 -5.17
CA GLY A 85 16.33 -6.24 -4.13
C GLY A 85 16.00 -7.69 -4.51
N ASN A 86 15.26 -7.94 -5.59
CA ASN A 86 14.90 -9.30 -5.99
C ASN A 86 16.10 -10.08 -6.50
N THR A 87 16.12 -11.38 -6.15
CA THR A 87 17.09 -12.35 -6.65
C THR A 87 16.48 -13.20 -7.75
N LEU A 88 17.17 -13.29 -8.88
CA LEU A 88 16.83 -14.22 -9.97
C LEU A 88 17.95 -15.25 -10.14
N CYS A 89 17.55 -16.49 -10.36
CA CYS A 89 18.49 -17.61 -10.51
C CYS A 89 18.00 -18.64 -11.51
N SER A 90 18.91 -19.54 -11.89
CA SER A 90 18.55 -20.72 -12.68
C SER A 90 17.52 -21.58 -11.92
N SER A 91 16.49 -22.04 -12.62
CA SER A 91 15.41 -22.86 -12.04
C SER A 91 15.90 -24.18 -11.42
N SER A 92 17.06 -24.69 -11.90
CA SER A 92 17.70 -25.91 -11.40
C SER A 92 18.25 -25.81 -9.98
N LYS A 93 18.62 -24.60 -9.55
CA LYS A 93 19.15 -24.36 -8.20
C LYS A 93 18.63 -23.01 -7.68
N LYS A 94 17.56 -23.06 -6.93
CA LYS A 94 16.95 -21.87 -6.33
C LYS A 94 17.82 -21.34 -5.19
N VAL A 95 18.26 -20.09 -5.35
CA VAL A 95 19.09 -19.36 -4.38
C VAL A 95 18.44 -17.98 -4.17
N SER A 96 18.36 -17.55 -2.92
CA SER A 96 17.96 -16.19 -2.56
C SER A 96 19.14 -15.48 -1.90
N LEU A 97 19.47 -14.30 -2.39
CA LEU A 97 20.45 -13.40 -1.76
C LEU A 97 19.75 -12.59 -0.66
N PRO A 98 20.49 -12.08 0.33
CA PRO A 98 19.94 -11.15 1.31
C PRO A 98 19.32 -9.93 0.61
N GLU A 99 18.20 -9.48 1.14
CA GLU A 99 17.56 -8.25 0.65
C GLU A 99 18.45 -7.04 0.93
N ILE A 100 18.37 -6.04 0.04
CA ILE A 100 19.05 -4.76 0.24
C ILE A 100 18.29 -4.00 1.32
N ALA A 101 18.93 -3.76 2.46
CA ALA A 101 18.33 -3.01 3.56
C ALA A 101 18.18 -1.53 3.14
N MET A 102 16.94 -1.07 3.03
CA MET A 102 16.63 0.33 2.74
C MET A 102 16.34 1.08 4.05
N PRO A 103 16.78 2.33 4.18
CA PRO A 103 16.45 3.14 5.35
C PRO A 103 14.96 3.47 5.39
N ASN A 104 14.39 3.48 6.60
CA ASN A 104 13.01 3.91 6.79
C ASN A 104 12.85 5.41 6.50
N PRO A 105 11.71 5.85 5.98
CA PRO A 105 11.45 7.27 5.78
C PRO A 105 11.31 8.00 7.12
N ASN A 106 11.85 9.23 7.18
CA ASN A 106 11.88 10.05 8.40
C ASN A 106 10.88 11.22 8.37
N ILE A 107 10.38 11.57 7.20
CA ILE A 107 9.46 12.70 7.01
C ILE A 107 8.25 12.27 6.21
N HIS A 108 7.11 12.85 6.53
CA HIS A 108 5.83 12.58 5.91
C HIS A 108 5.16 13.88 5.49
N ALA A 109 4.51 13.89 4.34
CA ALA A 109 3.68 14.98 3.88
C ALA A 109 2.42 14.43 3.22
N ALA A 110 1.28 15.09 3.39
CA ALA A 110 0.10 14.81 2.61
C ALA A 110 0.15 15.62 1.31
N ILE A 111 -0.42 15.08 0.26
CA ILE A 111 -0.44 15.74 -1.04
C ILE A 111 -1.86 16.15 -1.41
N VAL A 112 -1.95 17.29 -2.08
CA VAL A 112 -3.16 17.78 -2.73
C VAL A 112 -2.88 17.89 -4.21
N SER A 113 -3.65 17.18 -5.03
CA SER A 113 -3.59 17.26 -6.49
C SER A 113 -4.74 18.09 -7.04
N LYS A 114 -4.61 18.55 -8.26
CA LYS A 114 -5.74 19.14 -8.98
C LYS A 114 -6.75 18.04 -9.33
N GLN A 115 -8.02 18.39 -9.33
CA GLN A 115 -9.10 17.49 -9.69
C GLN A 115 -8.91 16.95 -11.12
N GLY A 116 -9.01 15.63 -11.29
CA GLY A 116 -8.86 14.93 -12.58
C GLY A 116 -7.47 14.37 -12.87
N ASP A 117 -6.51 14.55 -11.96
CA ASP A 117 -5.15 14.00 -12.12
C ASP A 117 -4.90 12.72 -11.27
N GLU A 118 -5.93 12.18 -10.60
CA GLU A 118 -5.80 11.09 -9.62
C GLU A 118 -5.17 9.82 -10.22
N GLU A 119 -5.60 9.43 -11.43
CA GLU A 119 -5.07 8.24 -12.11
C GLU A 119 -3.61 8.40 -12.51
N LYS A 120 -3.27 9.56 -13.10
CA LYS A 120 -1.88 9.88 -13.46
C LYS A 120 -0.99 9.96 -12.24
N LEU A 121 -1.51 10.54 -11.16
CA LEU A 121 -0.82 10.65 -9.88
C LEU A 121 -0.49 9.27 -9.30
N ALA A 122 -1.44 8.34 -9.32
CA ALA A 122 -1.21 6.98 -8.85
C ALA A 122 -0.10 6.28 -9.66
N ILE A 123 -0.10 6.43 -10.98
CA ILE A 123 0.95 5.90 -11.86
C ILE A 123 2.30 6.58 -11.54
N GLY A 124 2.32 7.89 -11.41
CA GLY A 124 3.54 8.65 -11.11
C GLY A 124 4.16 8.25 -9.77
N LEU A 125 3.35 8.14 -8.71
CA LEU A 125 3.80 7.72 -7.39
C LEU A 125 4.34 6.29 -7.39
N ALA A 126 3.66 5.36 -8.08
CA ALA A 126 4.11 3.99 -8.24
C ALA A 126 5.46 3.92 -8.96
N THR A 127 5.61 4.66 -10.05
CA THR A 127 6.87 4.72 -10.80
C THR A 127 8.02 5.27 -9.95
N LEU A 128 7.79 6.34 -9.19
CA LEU A 128 8.82 6.91 -8.32
C LEU A 128 9.22 5.94 -7.20
N HIS A 129 8.27 5.21 -6.63
CA HIS A 129 8.54 4.18 -5.62
C HIS A 129 9.38 3.02 -6.19
N GLU A 130 9.09 2.56 -7.41
CA GLU A 130 9.88 1.51 -8.07
C GLU A 130 11.32 1.97 -8.33
N GLU A 131 11.52 3.23 -8.71
CA GLU A 131 12.86 3.80 -8.93
C GLU A 131 13.64 4.05 -7.63
N ASP A 132 12.92 4.39 -6.56
CA ASP A 132 13.47 4.68 -5.23
C ASP A 132 12.58 4.07 -4.13
N PRO A 133 12.90 2.86 -3.66
CA PRO A 133 12.13 2.20 -2.60
C PRO A 133 12.13 2.96 -1.26
N THR A 134 13.00 3.96 -1.08
CA THR A 134 13.00 4.82 0.11
C THR A 134 11.96 5.94 0.06
N PHE A 135 11.40 6.19 -1.14
CA PHE A 135 10.21 7.00 -1.34
C PHE A 135 8.97 6.11 -1.21
N VAL A 136 8.18 6.31 -0.19
CA VAL A 136 6.98 5.49 0.10
C VAL A 136 5.74 6.36 -0.03
N TYR A 137 4.67 5.80 -0.54
CA TYR A 137 3.37 6.46 -0.56
C TYR A 137 2.27 5.52 -0.04
N ARG A 138 1.24 6.10 0.56
CA ARG A 138 0.06 5.38 1.01
C ARG A 138 -1.18 6.26 0.89
N VAL A 139 -2.30 5.64 0.56
CA VAL A 139 -3.61 6.28 0.63
C VAL A 139 -4.20 5.98 2.00
N ASP A 140 -4.44 7.02 2.78
CA ASP A 140 -5.11 6.92 4.06
C ASP A 140 -6.60 7.20 3.84
N SER A 141 -7.39 6.13 3.83
CA SER A 141 -8.83 6.19 3.56
C SER A 141 -9.62 6.85 4.69
N GLU A 142 -9.05 6.91 5.89
CA GLU A 142 -9.73 7.43 7.07
C GLU A 142 -9.74 8.96 7.11
N VAL A 143 -8.62 9.57 6.73
CA VAL A 143 -8.50 11.02 6.62
C VAL A 143 -8.61 11.53 5.18
N HIS A 144 -8.86 10.62 4.23
CA HIS A 144 -8.95 10.89 2.80
C HIS A 144 -7.75 11.68 2.27
N GLN A 145 -6.54 11.23 2.62
CA GLN A 145 -5.31 11.85 2.17
C GLN A 145 -4.36 10.81 1.57
N THR A 146 -3.66 11.20 0.50
CA THR A 146 -2.49 10.48 0.03
C THR A 146 -1.27 11.05 0.73
N ILE A 147 -0.53 10.19 1.44
CA ILE A 147 0.65 10.57 2.21
C ILE A 147 1.88 10.03 1.49
N ILE A 148 2.85 10.90 1.26
CA ILE A 148 4.17 10.55 0.77
C ILE A 148 5.18 10.64 1.90
N SER A 149 6.18 9.78 1.86
CA SER A 149 7.19 9.65 2.90
C SER A 149 8.56 9.50 2.27
N GLY A 150 9.57 10.13 2.86
CA GLY A 150 10.93 10.10 2.35
C GLY A 150 11.98 10.36 3.42
N GLN A 151 13.25 10.43 3.00
CA GLN A 151 14.39 10.57 3.88
C GLN A 151 14.57 11.99 4.45
N GLY A 152 13.99 12.99 3.79
CA GLY A 152 14.06 14.39 4.20
C GLY A 152 13.25 15.29 3.26
N GLU A 153 13.14 16.57 3.62
CA GLU A 153 12.36 17.56 2.87
C GLU A 153 12.83 17.71 1.42
N LEU A 154 14.13 17.73 1.20
CA LEU A 154 14.70 17.80 -0.15
C LEU A 154 14.31 16.58 -0.99
N HIS A 155 14.29 15.39 -0.39
CA HIS A 155 13.87 14.16 -1.08
C HIS A 155 12.41 14.27 -1.56
N LEU A 156 11.49 14.74 -0.71
CA LEU A 156 10.10 14.95 -1.09
C LEU A 156 9.95 16.02 -2.17
N ARG A 157 10.69 17.14 -2.08
CA ARG A 157 10.68 18.19 -3.10
C ARG A 157 11.13 17.68 -4.46
N VAL A 158 12.27 16.95 -4.51
CA VAL A 158 12.77 16.35 -5.75
C VAL A 158 11.75 15.37 -6.34
N SER A 159 11.04 14.61 -5.50
CA SER A 159 9.99 13.70 -5.96
C SER A 159 8.81 14.46 -6.56
N VAL A 160 8.39 15.58 -5.96
CA VAL A 160 7.37 16.48 -6.51
C VAL A 160 7.80 17.07 -7.86
N ASP A 161 9.03 17.55 -7.97
CA ASP A 161 9.56 18.08 -9.22
C ASP A 161 9.58 17.01 -10.31
N ARG A 162 9.97 15.77 -10.00
CA ARG A 162 9.90 14.64 -10.94
C ARG A 162 8.48 14.31 -11.39
N LEU A 163 7.47 14.38 -10.49
CA LEU A 163 6.07 14.22 -10.88
C LEU A 163 5.64 15.29 -11.86
N LYS A 164 6.04 16.53 -11.63
CA LYS A 164 5.75 17.65 -12.53
C LYS A 164 6.43 17.48 -13.89
N ASP A 165 7.73 17.21 -13.90
CA ASP A 165 8.54 17.20 -15.13
C ASP A 165 8.22 15.99 -16.03
N ARG A 166 7.93 14.82 -15.43
CA ARG A 166 7.74 13.56 -16.18
C ARG A 166 6.29 13.25 -16.47
N PHE A 167 5.37 13.59 -15.55
CA PHE A 167 3.96 13.24 -15.66
C PHE A 167 3.06 14.46 -15.86
N ASN A 168 3.64 15.67 -15.83
CA ASN A 168 2.91 16.95 -15.90
C ASN A 168 1.85 17.08 -14.79
N ILE A 169 2.17 16.61 -13.58
CA ILE A 169 1.31 16.64 -12.40
C ILE A 169 1.87 17.65 -11.42
N SER A 170 1.05 18.64 -11.06
CA SER A 170 1.39 19.60 -10.01
C SER A 170 0.64 19.24 -8.73
N ILE A 171 1.39 19.08 -7.66
CA ILE A 171 0.87 18.79 -6.31
C ILE A 171 1.42 19.78 -5.31
N ASP A 172 0.65 20.05 -4.28
CA ASP A 172 1.06 20.82 -3.11
C ASP A 172 1.28 19.88 -1.93
N LEU A 173 2.34 20.15 -1.16
CA LEU A 173 2.62 19.43 0.09
C LEU A 173 1.95 20.17 1.24
N ILE A 174 1.18 19.41 2.03
CA ILE A 174 0.52 19.91 3.24
C ILE A 174 0.84 19.00 4.43
N GLU A 175 0.59 19.49 5.62
CA GLU A 175 0.75 18.70 6.83
C GLU A 175 -0.28 17.56 6.86
N PRO A 176 0.15 16.30 7.16
CA PRO A 176 -0.76 15.17 7.27
C PRO A 176 -1.74 15.35 8.41
N LYS A 177 -3.01 15.04 8.17
CA LYS A 177 -4.01 15.01 9.25
C LYS A 177 -3.72 13.86 10.20
N VAL A 178 -3.85 14.12 11.49
CA VAL A 178 -3.76 13.08 12.52
C VAL A 178 -5.12 12.39 12.63
N PRO A 179 -5.21 11.06 12.44
CA PRO A 179 -6.47 10.33 12.58
C PRO A 179 -6.81 10.19 14.06
N TYR A 180 -7.47 11.19 14.63
CA TYR A 180 -7.99 11.12 15.99
C TYR A 180 -9.06 10.04 16.13
N ARG A 181 -9.25 9.57 17.35
CA ARG A 181 -10.27 8.58 17.70
C ARG A 181 -11.14 9.14 18.82
N GLU A 182 -12.42 8.83 18.76
CA GLU A 182 -13.33 9.04 19.87
C GLU A 182 -13.46 7.77 20.70
N THR A 183 -13.68 7.89 21.99
CA THR A 183 -13.97 6.78 22.88
C THR A 183 -14.79 7.27 24.07
N ILE A 184 -15.34 6.34 24.84
CA ILE A 184 -16.07 6.64 26.07
C ILE A 184 -15.27 6.20 27.29
N LEU A 185 -15.49 6.86 28.42
CA LEU A 185 -14.80 6.56 29.69
C LEU A 185 -15.66 5.78 30.70
N GLY A 186 -16.88 5.44 30.35
CA GLY A 186 -17.80 4.81 31.28
C GLY A 186 -18.86 3.95 30.62
N LYS A 187 -20.00 3.82 31.26
CA LYS A 187 -21.16 3.10 30.77
C LYS A 187 -22.29 4.09 30.52
N GLY A 188 -23.08 3.81 29.52
CA GLY A 188 -24.27 4.57 29.20
C GLY A 188 -25.41 3.68 28.74
N GLU A 189 -26.62 4.15 28.89
CA GLU A 189 -27.81 3.47 28.41
C GLU A 189 -28.72 4.50 27.76
N ALA A 190 -29.25 4.17 26.58
CA ALA A 190 -30.17 5.03 25.88
C ALA A 190 -31.20 4.22 25.10
N LYS A 191 -32.36 4.84 24.93
CA LYS A 191 -33.39 4.33 24.03
C LYS A 191 -33.74 5.37 22.99
N TYR A 192 -34.05 4.91 21.79
CA TYR A 192 -34.56 5.76 20.73
C TYR A 192 -35.78 5.13 20.06
N ARG A 193 -36.83 5.95 19.87
CA ARG A 193 -38.06 5.57 19.20
C ARG A 193 -38.20 6.38 17.91
N HIS A 194 -38.12 5.70 16.78
CA HIS A 194 -38.44 6.28 15.49
C HIS A 194 -39.93 6.04 15.16
N LYS A 195 -40.68 7.13 14.99
CA LYS A 195 -42.07 7.06 14.51
C LYS A 195 -42.24 8.13 13.45
N LYS A 196 -42.47 7.72 12.22
CA LYS A 196 -42.75 8.63 11.11
C LYS A 196 -43.98 8.14 10.31
N GLN A 197 -44.96 9.02 10.18
CA GLN A 197 -46.15 8.75 9.42
C GLN A 197 -46.49 9.99 8.60
N SER A 198 -46.28 9.93 7.30
CA SER A 198 -46.55 11.00 6.34
C SER A 198 -47.37 10.48 5.16
N GLY A 199 -48.60 9.98 5.46
CA GLY A 199 -49.49 9.39 4.45
C GLY A 199 -49.07 7.98 4.01
N GLY A 200 -49.93 6.98 4.09
CA GLY A 200 -49.64 5.59 3.75
C GLY A 200 -49.01 4.77 4.88
N ALA A 201 -48.14 3.83 4.55
CA ALA A 201 -47.48 2.94 5.53
C ALA A 201 -46.54 3.72 6.42
N GLY A 202 -46.75 3.69 7.76
CA GLY A 202 -45.89 4.34 8.73
C GLY A 202 -44.62 3.56 9.00
N GLN A 203 -43.56 4.28 9.43
CA GLN A 203 -42.32 3.69 9.92
C GLN A 203 -42.31 3.71 11.45
N PHE A 204 -42.00 2.58 12.05
CA PHE A 204 -41.86 2.46 13.49
C PHE A 204 -40.68 1.55 13.84
N ALA A 205 -39.83 2.01 14.73
CA ALA A 205 -38.78 1.21 15.36
C ALA A 205 -38.46 1.79 16.74
N GLU A 206 -38.17 0.92 17.69
CA GLU A 206 -37.67 1.32 19.02
C GLU A 206 -36.49 0.46 19.36
N VAL A 207 -35.38 1.06 19.74
CA VAL A 207 -34.13 0.38 20.07
C VAL A 207 -33.66 0.82 21.44
N TRP A 208 -33.18 -0.12 22.22
CA TRP A 208 -32.60 0.08 23.55
C TRP A 208 -31.17 -0.41 23.51
N MET A 209 -30.20 0.42 23.91
CA MET A 209 -28.79 0.10 23.84
C MET A 209 -28.08 0.47 25.12
N ARG A 210 -27.14 -0.41 25.51
CA ARG A 210 -26.14 -0.12 26.53
C ARG A 210 -24.79 -0.02 25.86
N ILE A 211 -24.00 0.94 26.33
CA ILE A 211 -22.64 1.11 25.87
C ILE A 211 -21.68 1.03 27.05
N GLU A 212 -20.53 0.40 26.84
CA GLU A 212 -19.51 0.23 27.85
C GLU A 212 -18.13 0.45 27.23
N SER A 213 -17.26 1.18 27.97
CA SER A 213 -15.87 1.37 27.53
C SER A 213 -15.10 0.07 27.63
N LYS A 214 -14.23 -0.16 26.64
CA LYS A 214 -13.24 -1.23 26.63
C LYS A 214 -11.84 -0.66 26.88
N LYS A 215 -10.86 -1.53 27.08
CA LYS A 215 -9.46 -1.10 27.23
C LYS A 215 -8.93 -0.63 25.87
N ARG A 216 -7.97 0.28 25.92
CA ARG A 216 -7.34 0.83 24.71
C ARG A 216 -6.78 -0.28 23.83
N GLY A 217 -7.21 -0.28 22.55
CA GLY A 217 -6.77 -1.26 21.54
C GLY A 217 -7.63 -2.53 21.46
N GLU A 218 -8.68 -2.67 22.29
CA GLU A 218 -9.60 -3.82 22.22
C GLU A 218 -10.66 -3.69 21.11
N GLY A 219 -10.75 -2.50 20.50
CA GLY A 219 -11.61 -2.25 19.36
C GLY A 219 -13.11 -2.24 19.68
N PHE A 220 -13.92 -2.28 18.60
CA PHE A 220 -15.37 -2.28 18.68
C PHE A 220 -15.94 -3.69 18.84
N GLU A 221 -16.99 -3.83 19.67
CA GLU A 221 -17.71 -5.08 19.88
C GLU A 221 -19.23 -4.80 19.91
N PHE A 222 -19.98 -5.53 19.10
CA PHE A 222 -21.42 -5.51 19.12
C PHE A 222 -21.96 -6.83 19.66
N VAL A 223 -22.82 -6.77 20.65
CA VAL A 223 -23.52 -7.92 21.22
C VAL A 223 -25.01 -7.62 21.29
N HIS A 224 -25.83 -8.64 21.41
CA HIS A 224 -27.27 -8.49 21.69
C HIS A 224 -27.67 -9.43 22.80
N SER A 225 -28.41 -8.90 23.77
CA SER A 225 -28.97 -9.63 24.91
C SER A 225 -30.51 -9.62 24.91
N LEU A 226 -31.09 -9.68 23.70
CA LEU A 226 -32.52 -9.73 23.49
C LEU A 226 -33.16 -10.93 24.21
N VAL A 227 -34.21 -10.70 25.03
CA VAL A 227 -34.94 -11.72 25.73
C VAL A 227 -36.38 -11.80 25.18
N GLY A 228 -36.81 -13.03 24.84
CA GLY A 228 -38.15 -13.26 24.29
C GLY A 228 -38.25 -12.96 22.80
N GLN A 229 -39.47 -12.62 22.33
CA GLN A 229 -39.78 -12.32 20.94
C GLN A 229 -40.03 -10.81 20.69
N ASN A 230 -39.42 -9.96 21.49
CA ASN A 230 -39.67 -8.51 21.44
C ASN A 230 -39.14 -7.89 20.11
N VAL A 231 -38.08 -8.45 19.55
CA VAL A 231 -37.51 -8.02 18.25
C VAL A 231 -37.19 -9.26 17.45
N ASP A 232 -37.61 -9.28 16.20
CA ASP A 232 -37.23 -10.35 15.29
C ASP A 232 -35.72 -10.28 15.01
N ARG A 233 -35.03 -11.41 15.11
CA ARG A 233 -33.59 -11.54 14.89
C ARG A 233 -33.11 -11.02 13.53
N VAL A 234 -33.97 -10.97 12.55
CA VAL A 234 -33.70 -10.40 11.24
C VAL A 234 -33.28 -8.92 11.32
N PHE A 235 -33.78 -8.17 12.33
CA PHE A 235 -33.45 -6.76 12.48
C PHE A 235 -32.13 -6.49 13.22
N VAL A 236 -31.56 -7.48 13.92
CA VAL A 236 -30.30 -7.33 14.66
C VAL A 236 -29.17 -6.86 13.74
N ALA A 237 -29.03 -7.46 12.57
CA ALA A 237 -28.00 -7.07 11.57
C ALA A 237 -28.20 -5.63 11.07
N SER A 238 -29.43 -5.16 10.98
CA SER A 238 -29.72 -3.77 10.59
C SER A 238 -29.35 -2.78 11.68
N VAL A 239 -29.59 -3.15 12.94
CA VAL A 239 -29.18 -2.35 14.12
C VAL A 239 -27.67 -2.28 14.21
N GLU A 240 -26.98 -3.42 14.09
CA GLU A 240 -25.52 -3.50 14.07
C GLU A 240 -24.90 -2.62 12.98
N LYS A 241 -25.47 -2.67 11.77
CA LYS A 241 -25.04 -1.82 10.64
C LYS A 241 -25.20 -0.33 10.97
N GLY A 242 -26.31 0.06 11.61
CA GLY A 242 -26.56 1.44 12.04
C GLY A 242 -25.54 1.90 13.09
N VAL A 243 -25.23 1.04 14.07
CA VAL A 243 -24.21 1.33 15.09
C VAL A 243 -22.82 1.47 14.48
N ASN A 244 -22.45 0.54 13.59
CA ASN A 244 -21.16 0.62 12.88
C ASN A 244 -21.04 1.90 12.05
N PHE A 245 -22.11 2.32 11.40
CA PHE A 245 -22.14 3.57 10.65
C PHE A 245 -21.92 4.78 11.58
N ALA A 246 -22.66 4.87 12.69
CA ALA A 246 -22.49 5.95 13.68
C ALA A 246 -21.09 5.96 14.30
N CYS A 247 -20.50 4.79 14.58
CA CYS A 247 -19.13 4.68 15.08
C CYS A 247 -18.08 5.09 14.04
N THR A 248 -18.35 4.91 12.77
CA THR A 248 -17.45 5.31 11.69
C THR A 248 -17.46 6.81 11.47
N ASP A 249 -18.65 7.41 11.48
CA ASP A 249 -18.83 8.86 11.30
C ASP A 249 -18.37 9.69 12.50
N GLY A 250 -18.30 9.07 13.69
CA GLY A 250 -18.03 9.77 14.94
C GLY A 250 -19.23 10.55 15.46
N ILE A 251 -19.15 10.98 16.74
CA ILE A 251 -20.31 11.59 17.43
C ILE A 251 -20.03 13.03 17.81
N ILE A 252 -18.79 13.35 18.20
CA ILE A 252 -18.42 14.67 18.75
C ILE A 252 -17.60 15.47 17.74
N ALA A 253 -16.54 14.88 17.20
CA ALA A 253 -15.56 15.53 16.34
C ALA A 253 -15.51 14.94 14.93
N GLY A 254 -16.40 14.01 14.59
CA GLY A 254 -16.38 13.31 13.31
C GLY A 254 -15.21 12.33 13.19
N CYS A 255 -14.73 11.80 14.33
CA CYS A 255 -13.65 10.84 14.37
C CYS A 255 -14.20 9.45 14.72
N LYS A 256 -13.62 8.42 14.11
CA LYS A 256 -14.06 7.04 14.36
C LYS A 256 -14.06 6.70 15.85
N VAL A 257 -15.18 6.18 16.35
CA VAL A 257 -15.32 5.70 17.74
C VAL A 257 -14.71 4.31 17.85
N VAL A 258 -13.85 4.10 18.86
CA VAL A 258 -13.15 2.84 19.12
C VAL A 258 -13.23 2.47 20.60
N ASP A 259 -12.85 1.23 20.90
CA ASP A 259 -12.76 0.68 22.25
C ASP A 259 -14.11 0.77 22.99
N LEU A 260 -15.15 0.34 22.29
CA LEU A 260 -16.54 0.42 22.70
C LEU A 260 -17.21 -0.95 22.56
N LYS A 261 -17.95 -1.37 23.58
CA LYS A 261 -18.92 -2.46 23.54
C LYS A 261 -20.32 -1.88 23.50
N VAL A 262 -21.12 -2.33 22.54
CA VAL A 262 -22.54 -1.98 22.41
C VAL A 262 -23.37 -3.23 22.60
N ASP A 263 -24.31 -3.21 23.53
CA ASP A 263 -25.29 -4.26 23.77
C ASP A 263 -26.68 -3.77 23.39
N PHE A 264 -27.28 -4.47 22.45
CA PHE A 264 -28.66 -4.27 22.02
C PHE A 264 -29.57 -5.23 22.81
N TYR A 265 -30.58 -4.68 23.59
CA TYR A 265 -31.40 -5.49 24.48
C TYR A 265 -32.88 -5.08 24.47
#